data_56937ffcff0e714bc4b7119b123ddfde
#
_entry.id   56937ffcff0e714bc4b7119b123ddfde
#
_cell.length_a   1.000
_cell.length_b   1.000
_cell.length_c   1.000
_cell.angle_alpha   90.00
_cell.angle_beta   90.00
_cell.angle_gamma   90.00
#
_symmetry.space_group_name_H-M   'P 1'
#
loop_
_entity.id
_entity.type
_entity.pdbx_description
1 polymer ?
#
loop_
_entity_poly.entity_id
_entity_poly.type
_entity_poly.pdbx_seq_one_letter_code
_entity_poly.pdbx_strand_id
1 'polypeptide(L)'
;MARHLVRSDVSGSQALPGGRGKTLGGKDGKGLGIARGKTAKRHRCDTRFLFNRDILRDNIQGITRPDIRRLARRGGVKRVSAHIYDEVRQVLRAHLERVLRDVCAVVETCGRKTVCTSDVVFTLQRMGRTLYGFGDPER
;
A
#
# COMPACT_ATOMS: atom_id res chain seq x y z
N MET A 1 46.11 -25.66 35.25
CA MET A 1 46.63 -24.37 35.71
C MET A 1 45.54 -23.36 35.69
N ALA A 2 45.28 -22.82 36.86
CA ALA A 2 44.22 -21.88 37.16
C ALA A 2 44.59 -20.46 36.79
N ARG A 3 43.61 -19.59 36.78
CA ARG A 3 43.59 -18.12 37.01
C ARG A 3 42.80 -17.40 35.90
N HIS A 4 41.95 -16.45 36.13
CA HIS A 4 41.52 -15.68 37.32
C HIS A 4 40.26 -14.90 36.91
N LEU A 5 39.34 -14.87 37.83
CA LEU A 5 38.18 -13.97 37.92
C LEU A 5 38.63 -12.51 37.87
N VAL A 6 37.87 -11.65 37.17
CA VAL A 6 37.61 -10.29 37.65
C VAL A 6 36.17 -9.95 37.37
N ARG A 7 35.48 -9.78 38.43
CA ARG A 7 34.13 -9.25 38.60
C ARG A 7 34.30 -7.73 38.84
N SER A 8 33.54 -6.93 38.13
CA SER A 8 33.34 -5.53 38.54
C SER A 8 31.88 -5.18 38.37
N ASP A 9 31.22 -5.20 39.53
CA ASP A 9 29.94 -4.57 39.79
C ASP A 9 30.11 -3.06 39.72
N VAL A 10 29.25 -2.35 39.02
CA VAL A 10 28.90 -0.95 39.39
C VAL A 10 27.41 -0.74 39.15
N SER A 11 26.74 -0.70 40.24
CA SER A 11 25.43 -0.18 40.53
C SER A 11 25.25 1.26 40.07
N GLY A 12 24.01 1.63 39.74
CA GLY A 12 23.65 3.03 39.60
C GLY A 12 22.32 3.25 38.89
N SER A 13 21.26 2.67 39.39
CA SER A 13 19.90 3.03 39.00
C SER A 13 19.50 4.31 39.77
N GLN A 14 19.42 5.45 39.11
CA GLN A 14 18.66 6.59 39.59
C GLN A 14 17.39 6.76 38.79
N ALA A 15 16.29 6.33 39.39
CA ALA A 15 14.95 6.64 38.97
C ALA A 15 14.64 8.12 39.28
N LEU A 16 14.30 8.88 38.25
CA LEU A 16 13.77 10.23 38.43
C LEU A 16 12.26 10.14 38.74
N PRO A 17 11.79 10.85 39.78
CA PRO A 17 10.38 10.82 40.13
C PRO A 17 9.54 11.63 39.15
N GLY A 18 8.52 11.02 38.60
CA GLY A 18 7.53 11.64 37.74
C GLY A 18 6.74 12.71 38.49
N GLY A 19 7.00 13.96 38.16
CA GLY A 19 6.22 15.09 38.61
C GLY A 19 4.84 15.12 37.96
N ARG A 20 3.80 14.69 38.69
CA ARG A 20 2.40 14.98 38.32
C ARG A 20 2.14 16.46 38.63
N GLY A 21 2.25 17.31 37.66
CA GLY A 21 1.77 18.68 37.69
C GLY A 21 0.24 18.69 37.76
N LYS A 22 -0.27 18.94 39.00
CA LYS A 22 -1.68 19.32 39.20
C LYS A 22 -1.82 20.76 38.73
N THR A 23 -2.47 21.01 37.63
CA THR A 23 -2.92 22.34 37.26
C THR A 23 -4.10 22.71 38.15
N LEU A 24 -3.87 23.69 39.00
CA LEU A 24 -4.88 24.35 39.84
C LEU A 24 -5.91 25.03 38.92
N GLY A 25 -7.17 24.69 39.11
CA GLY A 25 -8.31 25.31 38.42
C GLY A 25 -8.41 26.79 38.81
N GLY A 26 -8.12 27.66 37.86
CA GLY A 26 -8.56 29.05 37.91
C GLY A 26 -10.01 29.13 37.42
N LYS A 27 -10.93 29.44 38.30
CA LYS A 27 -12.25 29.93 37.95
C LYS A 27 -12.09 31.35 37.40
N ASP A 28 -12.91 31.70 36.44
CA ASP A 28 -13.09 33.02 35.84
C ASP A 28 -12.26 33.30 34.58
N GLY A 29 -12.77 32.77 33.47
CA GLY A 29 -12.42 33.20 32.14
C GLY A 29 -13.52 32.76 31.18
N LYS A 30 -14.44 33.65 30.86
CA LYS A 30 -15.37 33.48 29.74
C LYS A 30 -14.54 33.39 28.43
N GLY A 31 -13.97 32.23 28.18
CA GLY A 31 -13.29 31.92 26.95
C GLY A 31 -14.32 31.70 25.86
N LEU A 32 -14.35 32.62 24.91
CA LEU A 32 -15.00 32.47 23.62
C LEU A 32 -14.75 31.04 23.10
N GLY A 33 -15.82 30.27 23.00
CA GLY A 33 -15.81 28.93 22.45
C GLY A 33 -15.29 28.95 21.02
N ILE A 34 -14.00 28.74 20.88
CA ILE A 34 -13.43 28.37 19.60
C ILE A 34 -14.02 27.00 19.30
N ALA A 35 -15.02 27.01 18.44
CA ALA A 35 -15.59 25.81 17.88
C ALA A 35 -14.43 24.90 17.49
N ARG A 36 -14.29 23.77 18.20
CA ARG A 36 -13.41 22.69 17.80
C ARG A 36 -13.86 22.24 16.42
N GLY A 37 -13.37 22.97 15.43
CA GLY A 37 -13.65 22.71 14.04
C GLY A 37 -13.30 21.26 13.73
N LYS A 38 -14.17 20.61 13.01
CA LYS A 38 -14.06 19.25 12.47
C LYS A 38 -12.83 19.03 11.54
N THR A 39 -11.81 19.86 11.65
CA THR A 39 -10.59 19.87 10.83
C THR A 39 -9.57 18.82 11.22
N ALA A 40 -9.62 18.28 12.44
CA ALA A 40 -8.66 17.28 12.89
C ALA A 40 -8.80 15.90 12.19
N LYS A 41 -9.91 15.65 11.48
CA LYS A 41 -10.11 14.38 10.75
C LYS A 41 -9.56 14.37 9.32
N ARG A 42 -9.21 15.51 8.75
CA ARG A 42 -8.75 15.58 7.35
C ARG A 42 -7.29 15.18 7.15
N HIS A 43 -6.44 15.32 8.15
CA HIS A 43 -5.01 15.05 8.01
C HIS A 43 -4.61 13.58 8.17
N ARG A 44 -5.53 12.70 8.54
CA ARG A 44 -5.19 11.27 8.66
C ARG A 44 -5.08 10.52 7.33
N CYS A 45 -5.61 11.09 6.26
CA CYS A 45 -5.53 10.45 4.94
C CYS A 45 -4.24 10.79 4.18
N ASP A 46 -3.70 12.00 4.37
CA ASP A 46 -2.59 12.48 3.55
C ASP A 46 -1.22 11.91 3.94
N THR A 47 -1.02 11.60 5.21
CA THR A 47 0.25 11.02 5.66
C THR A 47 0.49 9.59 5.15
N ARG A 48 -0.56 8.81 4.88
CA ARG A 48 -0.39 7.47 4.29
C ARG A 48 0.03 7.51 2.83
N PHE A 49 -0.43 8.52 2.08
CA PHE A 49 -0.02 8.71 0.69
C PHE A 49 1.40 9.24 0.58
N LEU A 50 1.82 10.11 1.47
CA LEU A 50 3.19 10.66 1.48
C LEU A 50 4.22 9.60 1.91
N PHE A 51 3.89 8.76 2.88
CA PHE A 51 4.78 7.70 3.34
C PHE A 51 5.04 6.61 2.29
N ASN A 52 4.09 6.39 1.39
CA ASN A 52 4.27 5.42 0.31
C ASN A 52 5.11 5.97 -0.87
N ARG A 53 5.23 7.27 -1.05
CA ARG A 53 5.96 7.85 -2.20
C ARG A 53 7.47 7.68 -2.09
N ASP A 54 8.01 7.71 -0.89
CA ASP A 54 9.46 7.64 -0.68
C ASP A 54 10.01 6.20 -0.63
N ILE A 55 9.14 5.22 -0.38
CA ILE A 55 9.54 3.80 -0.24
C ILE A 55 9.37 3.02 -1.55
N LEU A 56 8.54 3.50 -2.48
CA LEU A 56 8.22 2.79 -3.72
C LEU A 56 9.24 3.09 -4.82
N ARG A 57 10.43 2.53 -4.71
CA ARG A 57 11.37 2.42 -5.84
C ARG A 57 10.87 1.46 -6.92
N ASP A 58 9.98 0.55 -6.55
CA ASP A 58 9.34 -0.40 -7.45
C ASP A 58 7.82 -0.22 -7.38
N ASN A 59 7.21 0.22 -8.49
CA ASN A 59 5.77 0.52 -8.57
C ASN A 59 4.89 -0.70 -8.26
N ILE A 60 5.39 -1.91 -8.46
CA ILE A 60 4.65 -3.14 -8.14
C ILE A 60 4.36 -3.27 -6.64
N GLN A 61 5.19 -2.67 -5.79
CA GLN A 61 4.97 -2.63 -4.35
C GLN A 61 3.77 -1.75 -3.95
N GLY A 62 3.31 -0.88 -4.86
CA GLY A 62 2.08 -0.11 -4.70
C GLY A 62 0.83 -0.98 -4.57
N ILE A 63 0.89 -2.23 -5.04
CA ILE A 63 -0.15 -3.22 -4.79
C ILE A 63 0.04 -3.74 -3.37
N THR A 64 -0.77 -3.19 -2.46
CA THR A 64 -0.62 -3.46 -1.02
C THR A 64 -1.14 -4.84 -0.63
N ARG A 65 -0.66 -5.36 0.50
CA ARG A 65 -1.17 -6.64 1.05
C ARG A 65 -2.68 -6.65 1.28
N PRO A 66 -3.31 -5.57 1.78
CA PRO A 66 -4.75 -5.48 1.89
C PRO A 66 -5.49 -5.61 0.56
N ASP A 67 -4.93 -5.05 -0.52
CA ASP A 67 -5.56 -5.12 -1.86
C ASP A 67 -5.57 -6.55 -2.38
N ILE A 68 -4.44 -7.24 -2.29
CA ILE A 68 -4.32 -8.66 -2.67
C ILE A 68 -5.30 -9.50 -1.84
N ARG A 69 -5.42 -9.22 -0.55
CA ARG A 69 -6.34 -9.93 0.33
C ARG A 69 -7.80 -9.69 -0.06
N ARG A 70 -8.16 -8.46 -0.45
CA ARG A 70 -9.52 -8.17 -0.96
C ARG A 70 -9.84 -8.92 -2.24
N LEU A 71 -8.89 -8.96 -3.18
CA LEU A 71 -9.03 -9.72 -4.42
C LEU A 71 -9.17 -11.22 -4.15
N ALA A 72 -8.34 -11.77 -3.28
CA ALA A 72 -8.41 -13.17 -2.87
C ALA A 72 -9.78 -13.52 -2.27
N ARG A 73 -10.34 -12.64 -1.44
CA ARG A 73 -11.69 -12.82 -0.87
C ARG A 73 -12.78 -12.82 -1.93
N ARG A 74 -12.66 -11.98 -2.96
CA ARG A 74 -13.57 -12.00 -4.10
C ARG A 74 -13.47 -13.31 -4.90
N GLY A 75 -12.29 -13.90 -4.95
CA GLY A 75 -12.05 -15.23 -5.50
C GLY A 75 -12.43 -16.40 -4.58
N GLY A 76 -13.04 -16.13 -3.40
CA GLY A 76 -13.48 -17.16 -2.45
C GLY A 76 -12.42 -17.63 -1.45
N VAL A 77 -11.20 -17.10 -1.48
CA VAL A 77 -10.11 -17.48 -0.57
C VAL A 77 -10.30 -16.83 0.79
N LYS A 78 -10.42 -17.62 1.85
CA LYS A 78 -10.61 -17.14 3.22
C LYS A 78 -9.30 -16.77 3.94
N ARG A 79 -8.22 -17.50 3.69
CA ARG A 79 -6.92 -17.33 4.36
C ARG A 79 -5.79 -17.28 3.34
N VAL A 80 -4.84 -16.36 3.55
CA VAL A 80 -3.71 -16.12 2.66
C VAL A 80 -2.41 -16.18 3.46
N SER A 81 -1.44 -16.96 3.00
CA SER A 81 -0.11 -17.06 3.60
C SER A 81 0.68 -15.76 3.45
N ALA A 82 1.66 -15.55 4.32
CA ALA A 82 2.50 -14.34 4.29
C ALA A 82 3.42 -14.28 3.06
N HIS A 83 3.90 -15.41 2.58
CA HIS A 83 4.84 -15.49 1.45
C HIS A 83 4.19 -15.26 0.08
N ILE A 84 2.89 -15.53 -0.04
CA ILE A 84 2.20 -15.47 -1.33
C ILE A 84 2.11 -14.06 -1.93
N TYR A 85 2.24 -13.01 -1.11
CA TYR A 85 2.09 -11.63 -1.59
C TYR A 85 3.14 -11.24 -2.62
N ASP A 86 4.37 -11.68 -2.45
CA ASP A 86 5.46 -11.34 -3.36
C ASP A 86 5.38 -12.20 -4.63
N GLU A 87 5.00 -13.46 -4.51
CA GLU A 87 4.72 -14.33 -5.65
C GLU A 87 3.58 -13.81 -6.52
N VAL A 88 2.47 -13.37 -5.90
CA VAL A 88 1.34 -12.77 -6.63
C VAL A 88 1.76 -11.51 -7.38
N ARG A 89 2.61 -10.67 -6.79
CA ARG A 89 3.13 -9.49 -7.48
C ARG A 89 3.99 -9.85 -8.67
N GLN A 90 4.85 -10.86 -8.55
CA GLN A 90 5.68 -11.34 -9.66
C GLN A 90 4.83 -11.89 -10.81
N VAL A 91 3.85 -12.73 -10.50
CA VAL A 91 2.92 -13.28 -11.49
C VAL A 91 2.11 -12.17 -12.18
N LEU A 92 1.63 -11.20 -11.41
CA LEU A 92 0.90 -10.06 -11.96
C LEU A 92 1.78 -9.23 -12.90
N ARG A 93 3.02 -8.95 -12.51
CA ARG A 93 3.98 -8.24 -13.35
C ARG A 93 4.24 -8.99 -14.65
N ALA A 94 4.56 -10.27 -14.59
CA ALA A 94 4.81 -11.09 -15.76
C ALA A 94 3.60 -11.16 -16.70
N HIS A 95 2.39 -11.23 -16.13
CA HIS A 95 1.16 -11.20 -16.92
C HIS A 95 0.96 -9.86 -17.64
N LEU A 96 1.12 -8.74 -16.93
CA LEU A 96 0.98 -7.41 -17.50
C LEU A 96 2.05 -7.13 -18.56
N GLU A 97 3.29 -7.54 -18.36
CA GLU A 97 4.36 -7.41 -19.33
C GLU A 97 4.03 -8.16 -20.64
N ARG A 98 3.46 -9.35 -20.54
CA ARG A 98 3.01 -10.11 -21.71
C ARG A 98 1.91 -9.38 -22.47
N VAL A 99 0.85 -8.97 -21.77
CA VAL A 99 -0.27 -8.26 -22.38
C VAL A 99 0.20 -6.97 -23.05
N LEU A 100 1.00 -6.16 -22.37
CA LEU A 100 1.50 -4.89 -22.90
C LEU A 100 2.42 -5.08 -24.10
N ARG A 101 3.24 -6.13 -24.12
CA ARG A 101 4.09 -6.44 -25.27
C ARG A 101 3.25 -6.73 -26.52
N ASP A 102 2.20 -7.50 -26.38
CA ASP A 102 1.30 -7.84 -27.49
C ASP A 102 0.50 -6.61 -27.95
N VAL A 103 0.05 -5.77 -27.01
CA VAL A 103 -0.62 -4.50 -27.33
C VAL A 103 0.31 -3.56 -28.09
N CYS A 104 1.56 -3.42 -27.67
CA CYS A 104 2.55 -2.59 -28.37
C CYS A 104 2.76 -3.07 -29.80
N ALA A 105 2.90 -4.37 -30.01
CA ALA A 105 3.06 -4.92 -31.35
C ALA A 105 1.87 -4.59 -32.28
N VAL A 106 0.63 -4.64 -31.75
CA VAL A 106 -0.58 -4.26 -32.51
C VAL A 106 -0.56 -2.76 -32.87
N VAL A 107 -0.21 -1.91 -31.91
CA VAL A 107 -0.18 -0.44 -32.11
C VAL A 107 0.91 -0.06 -33.11
N GLU A 108 2.09 -0.67 -33.02
CA GLU A 108 3.19 -0.46 -33.97
C GLU A 108 2.80 -0.87 -35.39
N THR A 109 2.14 -2.02 -35.56
CA THR A 109 1.64 -2.48 -36.86
C THR A 109 0.65 -1.49 -37.49
N CYS A 110 -0.15 -0.82 -36.65
CA CYS A 110 -1.08 0.22 -37.10
C CYS A 110 -0.41 1.61 -37.31
N GLY A 111 0.88 1.75 -37.08
CA GLY A 111 1.62 3.01 -37.20
C GLY A 111 1.19 4.09 -36.21
N ARG A 112 0.49 3.71 -35.13
CA ARG A 112 0.01 4.61 -34.09
C ARG A 112 0.99 4.69 -32.92
N LYS A 113 0.97 5.81 -32.21
CA LYS A 113 1.75 5.98 -30.96
C LYS A 113 0.89 5.88 -29.70
N THR A 114 -0.43 5.86 -29.87
CA THR A 114 -1.39 5.86 -28.77
C THR A 114 -2.11 4.53 -28.72
N VAL A 115 -2.16 3.93 -27.54
CA VAL A 115 -2.92 2.71 -27.27
C VAL A 115 -4.39 3.06 -27.05
N CYS A 116 -5.28 2.42 -27.79
CA CYS A 116 -6.72 2.54 -27.61
C CYS A 116 -7.27 1.36 -26.80
N THR A 117 -8.46 1.53 -26.25
CA THR A 117 -9.15 0.43 -25.53
C THR A 117 -9.43 -0.78 -26.43
N SER A 118 -9.72 -0.54 -27.71
CA SER A 118 -9.92 -1.59 -28.72
C SER A 118 -8.70 -2.48 -28.88
N ASP A 119 -7.48 -1.92 -28.81
CA ASP A 119 -6.25 -2.69 -28.96
C ASP A 119 -6.06 -3.68 -27.80
N VAL A 120 -6.40 -3.23 -26.59
CA VAL A 120 -6.34 -4.08 -25.38
C VAL A 120 -7.39 -5.19 -25.47
N VAL A 121 -8.62 -4.85 -25.86
CA VAL A 121 -9.69 -5.83 -26.00
C VAL A 121 -9.33 -6.88 -27.06
N PHE A 122 -8.84 -6.45 -28.21
CA PHE A 122 -8.39 -7.33 -29.28
C PHE A 122 -7.27 -8.28 -28.80
N THR A 123 -6.28 -7.74 -28.11
CA THR A 123 -5.17 -8.54 -27.56
C THR A 123 -5.66 -9.58 -26.56
N LEU A 124 -6.56 -9.22 -25.67
CA LEU A 124 -7.12 -10.14 -24.69
C LEU A 124 -7.99 -11.21 -25.34
N GLN A 125 -8.76 -10.87 -26.38
CA GLN A 125 -9.51 -11.84 -27.19
C GLN A 125 -8.57 -12.84 -27.87
N ARG A 126 -7.48 -12.35 -28.46
CA ARG A 126 -6.44 -13.20 -29.05
C ARG A 126 -5.78 -14.15 -28.05
N MET A 127 -5.60 -13.70 -26.82
CA MET A 127 -5.11 -14.53 -25.72
C MET A 127 -6.16 -15.52 -25.15
N GLY A 128 -7.38 -15.52 -25.69
CA GLY A 128 -8.48 -16.36 -25.23
C GLY A 128 -9.11 -15.88 -23.90
N ARG A 129 -8.87 -14.63 -23.52
CA ARG A 129 -9.41 -14.00 -22.32
C ARG A 129 -10.30 -12.83 -22.67
N THR A 130 -11.53 -13.11 -23.06
CA THR A 130 -12.51 -12.09 -23.39
C THR A 130 -12.94 -11.33 -22.15
N LEU A 131 -13.07 -9.99 -22.27
CA LEU A 131 -13.63 -9.15 -21.22
C LEU A 131 -15.14 -9.08 -21.38
N TYR A 132 -15.87 -9.34 -20.31
CA TYR A 132 -17.32 -9.19 -20.28
C TYR A 132 -17.71 -7.72 -20.48
N GLY A 133 -18.66 -7.45 -21.37
CA GLY A 133 -19.12 -6.11 -21.71
C GLY A 133 -18.33 -5.36 -22.78
N PHE A 134 -17.25 -5.97 -23.32
CA PHE A 134 -16.43 -5.41 -24.39
C PHE A 134 -16.37 -6.37 -25.60
N GLY A 135 -17.47 -7.05 -25.88
CA GLY A 135 -17.62 -7.83 -27.11
C GLY A 135 -18.21 -6.98 -28.23
N ASP A 136 -18.03 -7.42 -29.47
CA ASP A 136 -18.73 -6.81 -30.60
C ASP A 136 -20.23 -6.86 -30.36
N PRO A 137 -20.96 -5.74 -30.49
CA PRO A 137 -22.40 -5.73 -30.30
C PRO A 137 -23.19 -6.48 -31.35
N GLU A 138 -22.53 -7.00 -32.38
CA GLU A 138 -23.15 -7.66 -33.53
C GLU A 138 -22.63 -9.09 -33.73
N ARG A 139 -22.95 -9.96 -32.78
CA ARG A 139 -23.03 -11.40 -33.03
C ARG A 139 -24.00 -12.07 -32.10
#